data_a36cf74349772244562409da5c632e84
#
_entry.id   a36cf74349772244562409da5c632e84
#
_cell.length_a   1.000
_cell.length_b   1.000
_cell.length_c   1.000
_cell.angle_alpha   90.00
_cell.angle_beta   90.00
_cell.angle_gamma   90.00
#
_symmetry.space_group_name_H-M   'P 1'
#
loop_
_entity.id
_entity.type
_entity.pdbx_description
1 polymer ?
#
loop_
_entity_poly.entity_id
_entity_poly.type
_entity_poly.pdbx_seq_one_letter_code
_entity_poly.pdbx_strand_id
1 'polypeptide(L)'
;TGIVEFAQALHAQGLKLLSTGGTAKLLAEKGLPVTEVAEVTGFPEMLDGRVKTLHPRVHGGILARRDLPEHMAALKEHGINTIDMLVVNLYPFAQATAKADCTLENAIENIDIGGPTMLRAAAKNWQDVAVIIDPVDYEQVLSEMKADGITRSTKFMLAKKVFAHTAAYDGMITNYLTSLEAGSELKTEAVPAKEAYPAVYNLQLHKVQGMRYGENPHQSAAFYREAQPAEGTLAQWNQIQGKELSFNNIADADAAWECVKAFEQCACVIVKHANPCGVAVGATPLEAYQKALKTDPTSAFGGIMAFNRPIDFDVVEAINANKQFVEVAIAPAITPAARAAYASKQNVRLLEVPLNDQTRKLSNALDFKRVGGGMLLQSADNIDLVGDVKVVSKLQPTEQQMKDMLFAWTVARFVKSNAIVFCKDGMTMGVGAGQMSRLDSARIASIKAGHAGLTLQGSAVASDAFFPFRDGLDVVVDAGATCVIHPGGSMRDDEVIAAADERGIAMVFTGTRHFRH
;
A
#
# COMPACT_ATOMS: atom_id res chain seq x y z
N THR A 1 16.78 6.16 -19.11
CA THR A 1 16.66 4.85 -19.79
C THR A 1 16.08 5.10 -21.19
N GLY A 2 16.67 4.49 -22.25
CA GLY A 2 16.15 4.58 -23.64
C GLY A 2 16.31 5.92 -24.35
N ILE A 3 17.02 6.88 -23.76
CA ILE A 3 17.14 8.24 -24.35
C ILE A 3 18.00 8.23 -25.61
N VAL A 4 18.98 7.34 -25.71
CA VAL A 4 19.88 7.26 -26.88
C VAL A 4 19.11 6.81 -28.12
N GLU A 5 18.37 5.71 -28.00
CA GLU A 5 17.55 5.14 -29.07
C GLU A 5 16.44 6.11 -29.47
N PHE A 6 15.83 6.78 -28.52
CA PHE A 6 14.83 7.81 -28.78
C PHE A 6 15.42 9.00 -29.53
N ALA A 7 16.57 9.53 -29.09
CA ALA A 7 17.25 10.65 -29.74
C ALA A 7 17.73 10.28 -31.17
N GLN A 8 18.21 9.05 -31.39
CA GLN A 8 18.56 8.54 -32.71
C GLN A 8 17.35 8.54 -33.65
N ALA A 9 16.20 8.06 -33.15
CA ALA A 9 14.97 8.04 -33.93
C ALA A 9 14.45 9.46 -34.26
N LEU A 10 14.57 10.41 -33.34
CA LEU A 10 14.23 11.82 -33.58
C LEU A 10 15.16 12.47 -34.59
N HIS A 11 16.47 12.26 -34.47
CA HIS A 11 17.46 12.77 -35.39
C HIS A 11 17.25 12.24 -36.82
N ALA A 12 16.95 10.93 -36.93
CA ALA A 12 16.63 10.31 -38.22
C ALA A 12 15.40 10.92 -38.92
N GLN A 13 14.50 11.55 -38.16
CA GLN A 13 13.35 12.31 -38.67
C GLN A 13 13.67 13.81 -38.92
N GLY A 14 14.94 14.20 -38.81
CA GLY A 14 15.40 15.56 -39.12
C GLY A 14 15.30 16.56 -37.95
N LEU A 15 15.00 16.10 -36.72
CA LEU A 15 14.97 16.99 -35.57
C LEU A 15 16.38 17.34 -35.11
N LYS A 16 16.56 18.60 -34.70
CA LYS A 16 17.78 19.08 -34.07
C LYS A 16 17.74 18.76 -32.56
N LEU A 17 18.84 18.24 -32.05
CA LEU A 17 18.97 17.86 -30.63
C LEU A 17 19.66 18.99 -29.87
N LEU A 18 19.01 19.45 -28.81
CA LEU A 18 19.53 20.43 -27.86
C LEU A 18 19.63 19.78 -26.48
N SER A 19 20.79 19.83 -25.84
CA SER A 19 20.98 19.20 -24.53
C SER A 19 22.05 19.90 -23.68
N THR A 20 22.18 19.46 -22.42
CA THR A 20 23.20 19.96 -21.48
C THR A 20 23.90 18.81 -20.76
N GLY A 21 25.09 19.09 -20.23
CA GLY A 21 25.79 18.26 -19.27
C GLY A 21 25.97 16.79 -19.68
N GLY A 22 25.70 15.88 -18.78
CA GLY A 22 25.92 14.44 -19.00
C GLY A 22 25.11 13.84 -20.13
N THR A 23 23.89 14.32 -20.39
CA THR A 23 23.05 13.85 -21.50
C THR A 23 23.61 14.29 -22.84
N ALA A 24 24.05 15.54 -22.97
CA ALA A 24 24.68 16.03 -24.20
C ALA A 24 25.94 15.21 -24.53
N LYS A 25 26.80 14.97 -23.53
CA LYS A 25 27.99 14.14 -23.65
C LYS A 25 27.66 12.72 -24.10
N LEU A 26 26.68 12.08 -23.45
CA LEU A 26 26.25 10.71 -23.78
C LEU A 26 25.77 10.61 -25.24
N LEU A 27 24.96 11.56 -25.70
CA LEU A 27 24.44 11.54 -27.06
C LEU A 27 25.56 11.80 -28.11
N ALA A 28 26.46 12.72 -27.80
CA ALA A 28 27.64 12.98 -28.64
C ALA A 28 28.57 11.77 -28.76
N GLU A 29 28.84 11.07 -27.67
CA GLU A 29 29.63 9.82 -27.64
C GLU A 29 28.99 8.70 -28.50
N LYS A 30 27.67 8.76 -28.71
CA LYS A 30 26.93 7.85 -29.61
C LYS A 30 26.84 8.36 -31.05
N GLY A 31 27.58 9.40 -31.37
CA GLY A 31 27.68 9.93 -32.73
C GLY A 31 26.51 10.83 -33.18
N LEU A 32 25.70 11.28 -32.23
CA LEU A 32 24.59 12.20 -32.55
C LEU A 32 25.06 13.65 -32.53
N PRO A 33 24.66 14.47 -33.52
CA PRO A 33 24.91 15.91 -33.51
C PRO A 33 24.02 16.59 -32.48
N VAL A 34 24.63 17.01 -31.38
CA VAL A 34 23.94 17.68 -30.25
C VAL A 34 24.47 19.10 -30.14
N THR A 35 23.55 20.07 -30.10
CA THR A 35 23.88 21.46 -29.81
C THR A 35 23.81 21.66 -28.29
N GLU A 36 24.84 22.22 -27.68
CA GLU A 36 24.84 22.59 -26.28
C GLU A 36 23.91 23.79 -26.00
N VAL A 37 23.19 23.77 -24.90
CA VAL A 37 22.32 24.89 -24.49
C VAL A 37 23.10 26.20 -24.40
N ALA A 38 24.34 26.15 -23.92
CA ALA A 38 25.22 27.32 -23.84
C ALA A 38 25.48 28.01 -25.22
N GLU A 39 25.52 27.23 -26.30
CA GLU A 39 25.64 27.77 -27.65
C GLU A 39 24.38 28.53 -28.08
N VAL A 40 23.21 27.99 -27.75
CA VAL A 40 21.91 28.59 -28.09
C VAL A 40 21.65 29.85 -27.25
N THR A 41 21.99 29.80 -25.96
CA THR A 41 21.79 30.95 -25.06
C THR A 41 22.82 32.04 -25.27
N GLY A 42 24.01 31.68 -25.77
CA GLY A 42 25.19 32.55 -25.78
C GLY A 42 25.72 32.85 -24.37
N PHE A 43 25.35 32.02 -23.40
CA PHE A 43 25.70 32.24 -22.01
C PHE A 43 26.27 30.94 -21.40
N PRO A 44 27.42 31.01 -20.71
CA PRO A 44 28.02 29.82 -20.12
C PRO A 44 27.18 29.29 -18.95
N GLU A 45 27.31 27.98 -18.67
CA GLU A 45 26.84 27.41 -17.43
C GLU A 45 27.53 28.08 -16.24
N MET A 46 26.77 28.44 -15.21
CA MET A 46 27.25 29.19 -14.05
C MET A 46 26.81 28.54 -12.75
N LEU A 47 27.49 28.95 -11.65
CA LEU A 47 27.14 28.58 -10.28
C LEU A 47 27.07 27.05 -10.12
N ASP A 48 28.12 26.35 -10.57
CA ASP A 48 28.23 24.89 -10.52
C ASP A 48 27.04 24.16 -11.17
N GLY A 49 26.49 24.75 -12.21
CA GLY A 49 25.37 24.17 -12.97
C GLY A 49 23.98 24.53 -12.47
N ARG A 50 23.84 25.35 -11.44
CA ARG A 50 22.54 25.82 -10.96
C ARG A 50 21.81 26.69 -12.00
N VAL A 51 22.55 27.37 -12.89
CA VAL A 51 22.00 28.17 -13.98
C VAL A 51 22.50 27.63 -15.32
N LYS A 52 21.63 26.96 -16.05
CA LYS A 52 21.88 26.38 -17.38
C LYS A 52 20.77 26.73 -18.36
N THR A 53 19.54 26.35 -18.03
CA THR A 53 18.35 26.42 -18.89
C THR A 53 17.41 27.56 -18.52
N LEU A 54 17.64 28.24 -17.40
CA LEU A 54 16.84 29.40 -16.97
C LEU A 54 17.25 30.64 -17.77
N HIS A 55 16.86 30.66 -19.05
CA HIS A 55 17.24 31.73 -20.00
C HIS A 55 16.08 32.07 -20.92
N PRO A 56 15.85 33.35 -21.28
CA PRO A 56 14.77 33.75 -22.18
C PRO A 56 14.79 33.03 -23.53
N ARG A 57 15.96 32.70 -24.09
CA ARG A 57 16.06 31.96 -25.36
C ARG A 57 15.55 30.52 -25.26
N VAL A 58 15.65 29.89 -24.12
CA VAL A 58 15.07 28.55 -23.89
C VAL A 58 13.57 28.67 -23.62
N HIS A 59 13.19 29.49 -22.64
CA HIS A 59 11.80 29.61 -22.23
C HIS A 59 10.92 30.32 -23.26
N GLY A 60 11.47 31.27 -24.03
CA GLY A 60 10.78 31.88 -25.16
C GLY A 60 10.46 30.85 -26.24
N GLY A 61 11.43 29.99 -26.60
CA GLY A 61 11.22 28.92 -27.58
C GLY A 61 10.16 27.88 -27.12
N ILE A 62 10.01 27.66 -25.81
CA ILE A 62 9.01 26.75 -25.26
C ILE A 62 7.63 27.42 -25.12
N LEU A 63 7.57 28.66 -24.63
CA LEU A 63 6.32 29.34 -24.23
C LEU A 63 5.61 30.10 -25.34
N ALA A 64 6.30 30.41 -26.46
CA ALA A 64 5.68 31.14 -27.55
C ALA A 64 4.53 30.36 -28.17
N ARG A 65 3.35 30.95 -28.17
CA ARG A 65 2.18 30.45 -28.89
C ARG A 65 2.35 30.69 -30.38
N ARG A 66 2.34 29.64 -31.18
CA ARG A 66 2.63 29.69 -32.61
C ARG A 66 1.47 30.21 -33.45
N ASP A 67 0.26 30.19 -32.89
CA ASP A 67 -0.95 30.75 -33.46
C ASP A 67 -1.06 32.28 -33.28
N LEU A 68 -0.15 32.90 -32.51
CA LEU A 68 -0.12 34.35 -32.27
C LEU A 68 1.04 35.00 -33.08
N PRO A 69 0.74 35.81 -34.13
CA PRO A 69 1.76 36.44 -34.95
C PRO A 69 2.74 37.32 -34.16
N GLU A 70 2.26 38.01 -33.11
CA GLU A 70 3.08 38.86 -32.26
C GLU A 70 4.12 38.05 -31.45
N HIS A 71 3.79 36.83 -31.00
CA HIS A 71 4.75 35.94 -30.35
C HIS A 71 5.84 35.50 -31.34
N MET A 72 5.43 35.12 -32.53
CA MET A 72 6.39 34.71 -33.57
C MET A 72 7.28 35.85 -34.05
N ALA A 73 6.74 37.08 -34.12
CA ALA A 73 7.53 38.27 -34.43
C ALA A 73 8.57 38.57 -33.35
N ALA A 74 8.19 38.49 -32.07
CA ALA A 74 9.11 38.66 -30.94
C ALA A 74 10.23 37.61 -30.93
N LEU A 75 9.93 36.33 -31.20
CA LEU A 75 10.96 35.30 -31.31
C LEU A 75 11.95 35.63 -32.42
N LYS A 76 11.45 36.06 -33.59
CA LYS A 76 12.27 36.41 -34.74
C LYS A 76 13.17 37.63 -34.44
N GLU A 77 12.62 38.68 -33.82
CA GLU A 77 13.36 39.87 -33.40
C GLU A 77 14.54 39.54 -32.50
N HIS A 78 14.33 38.61 -31.53
CA HIS A 78 15.36 38.21 -30.57
C HIS A 78 16.21 37.00 -31.01
N GLY A 79 16.03 36.49 -32.25
CA GLY A 79 16.76 35.34 -32.76
C GLY A 79 16.54 34.06 -32.01
N ILE A 80 15.30 33.83 -31.51
CA ILE A 80 14.91 32.66 -30.73
C ILE A 80 14.22 31.64 -31.63
N ASN A 81 14.73 30.41 -31.64
CA ASN A 81 14.08 29.30 -32.32
C ASN A 81 13.00 28.65 -31.40
N THR A 82 11.95 28.12 -32.03
CA THR A 82 10.96 27.32 -31.31
C THR A 82 11.55 25.99 -30.86
N ILE A 83 11.07 25.50 -29.72
CA ILE A 83 11.34 24.15 -29.18
C ILE A 83 10.06 23.34 -29.32
N ASP A 84 10.10 22.28 -30.11
CA ASP A 84 8.90 21.49 -30.47
C ASP A 84 8.63 20.35 -29.50
N MET A 85 9.69 19.87 -28.85
CA MET A 85 9.62 18.75 -27.90
C MET A 85 10.57 19.00 -26.74
N LEU A 86 10.13 18.62 -25.55
CA LEU A 86 10.92 18.65 -24.33
C LEU A 86 10.92 17.27 -23.67
N VAL A 87 12.09 16.75 -23.35
CA VAL A 87 12.28 15.49 -22.63
C VAL A 87 13.12 15.76 -21.40
N VAL A 88 12.56 15.56 -20.21
CA VAL A 88 13.25 15.89 -18.96
C VAL A 88 12.97 14.83 -17.90
N ASN A 89 14.03 14.35 -17.24
CA ASN A 89 13.99 13.67 -15.96
C ASN A 89 14.48 14.61 -14.87
N LEU A 90 13.75 14.67 -13.75
CA LEU A 90 14.14 15.49 -12.61
C LEU A 90 15.27 14.82 -11.81
N TYR A 91 15.98 15.61 -11.02
CA TYR A 91 16.97 15.10 -10.10
C TYR A 91 16.33 14.10 -9.11
N PRO A 92 17.05 13.01 -8.77
CA PRO A 92 16.48 11.91 -7.98
C PRO A 92 16.46 12.23 -6.47
N PHE A 93 15.71 13.25 -6.07
CA PHE A 93 15.61 13.73 -4.69
C PHE A 93 15.28 12.60 -3.69
N ALA A 94 14.30 11.74 -4.02
CA ALA A 94 13.93 10.61 -3.16
C ALA A 94 15.09 9.65 -2.92
N GLN A 95 15.85 9.33 -3.98
CA GLN A 95 17.00 8.42 -3.88
C GLN A 95 18.15 9.03 -3.08
N ALA A 96 18.36 10.34 -3.21
CA ALA A 96 19.37 11.06 -2.44
C ALA A 96 19.00 11.08 -0.95
N THR A 97 17.77 11.44 -0.62
CA THR A 97 17.29 11.59 0.76
C THR A 97 16.97 10.27 1.48
N ALA A 98 16.89 9.16 0.74
CA ALA A 98 16.75 7.80 1.30
C ALA A 98 18.05 7.25 1.89
N LYS A 99 19.20 7.83 1.55
CA LYS A 99 20.50 7.40 2.09
C LYS A 99 20.62 7.80 3.56
N ALA A 100 21.10 6.90 4.39
CA ALA A 100 21.23 7.12 5.84
C ALA A 100 22.21 8.25 6.19
N ASP A 101 23.18 8.54 5.31
CA ASP A 101 24.22 9.55 5.45
C ASP A 101 23.90 10.88 4.70
N CYS A 102 22.67 11.04 4.20
CA CYS A 102 22.29 12.23 3.45
C CYS A 102 22.28 13.46 4.37
N THR A 103 23.22 14.38 4.14
CA THR A 103 23.25 15.68 4.81
C THR A 103 22.15 16.60 4.30
N LEU A 104 21.82 17.64 5.06
CA LEU A 104 20.85 18.64 4.61
C LEU A 104 21.34 19.35 3.34
N GLU A 105 22.63 19.69 3.27
CA GLU A 105 23.22 20.29 2.07
C GLU A 105 23.04 19.40 0.85
N ASN A 106 23.34 18.09 0.97
CA ASN A 106 23.17 17.15 -0.12
C ASN A 106 21.69 17.02 -0.53
N ALA A 107 20.76 17.04 0.41
CA ALA A 107 19.33 17.04 0.10
C ALA A 107 18.94 18.31 -0.69
N ILE A 108 19.37 19.48 -0.27
CA ILE A 108 19.08 20.75 -0.94
C ILE A 108 19.67 20.79 -2.36
N GLU A 109 20.92 20.34 -2.55
CA GLU A 109 21.56 20.30 -3.87
C GLU A 109 20.89 19.32 -4.85
N ASN A 110 20.11 18.36 -4.36
CA ASN A 110 19.31 17.46 -5.19
C ASN A 110 17.91 18.00 -5.52
N ILE A 111 17.59 19.25 -5.16
CA ILE A 111 16.36 19.93 -5.59
C ILE A 111 16.57 20.51 -6.98
N ASP A 112 15.85 19.96 -7.97
CA ASP A 112 15.90 20.43 -9.35
C ASP A 112 15.07 21.70 -9.52
N ILE A 113 15.67 22.75 -10.06
CA ILE A 113 15.02 24.04 -10.35
C ILE A 113 14.69 24.14 -11.84
N GLY A 114 15.66 23.89 -12.69
CA GLY A 114 15.55 24.08 -14.16
C GLY A 114 14.58 23.10 -14.82
N GLY A 115 14.63 21.84 -14.42
CA GLY A 115 13.77 20.79 -14.94
C GLY A 115 12.28 21.08 -14.73
N PRO A 116 11.81 21.28 -13.50
CA PRO A 116 10.40 21.62 -13.23
C PRO A 116 9.94 22.88 -13.93
N THR A 117 10.81 23.91 -14.04
CA THR A 117 10.47 25.16 -14.72
C THR A 117 10.20 24.95 -16.20
N MET A 118 11.09 24.22 -16.90
CA MET A 118 10.91 23.88 -18.32
C MET A 118 9.69 22.98 -18.53
N LEU A 119 9.51 21.95 -17.69
CA LEU A 119 8.37 21.03 -17.76
C LEU A 119 7.05 21.78 -17.66
N ARG A 120 6.91 22.66 -16.67
CA ARG A 120 5.69 23.47 -16.48
C ARG A 120 5.45 24.43 -17.63
N ALA A 121 6.51 25.04 -18.19
CA ALA A 121 6.43 25.91 -19.37
C ALA A 121 5.91 25.14 -20.59
N ALA A 122 6.50 23.99 -20.90
CA ALA A 122 6.08 23.14 -22.02
C ALA A 122 4.66 22.60 -21.86
N ALA A 123 4.31 22.13 -20.66
CA ALA A 123 2.96 21.65 -20.37
C ALA A 123 1.91 22.76 -20.45
N LYS A 124 2.24 24.00 -20.08
CA LYS A 124 1.37 25.16 -20.30
C LYS A 124 1.14 25.43 -21.79
N ASN A 125 2.16 25.26 -22.63
CA ASN A 125 2.08 25.42 -24.08
C ASN A 125 1.90 24.08 -24.83
N TRP A 126 1.14 23.17 -24.26
CA TRP A 126 0.96 21.79 -24.77
C TRP A 126 0.44 21.71 -26.21
N GLN A 127 -0.21 22.74 -26.71
CA GLN A 127 -0.71 22.76 -28.08
C GLN A 127 0.44 22.76 -29.08
N ASP A 128 1.52 23.46 -28.77
CA ASP A 128 2.68 23.64 -29.63
C ASP A 128 3.85 22.72 -29.26
N VAL A 129 3.99 22.33 -27.98
CA VAL A 129 5.13 21.57 -27.48
C VAL A 129 4.69 20.21 -26.94
N ALA A 130 5.33 19.14 -27.41
CA ALA A 130 5.22 17.83 -26.79
C ALA A 130 6.19 17.71 -25.60
N VAL A 131 5.71 17.33 -24.42
CA VAL A 131 6.53 17.26 -23.21
C VAL A 131 6.51 15.86 -22.63
N ILE A 132 7.67 15.23 -22.48
CA ILE A 132 7.81 13.83 -22.10
C ILE A 132 8.63 13.74 -20.82
N ILE A 133 8.10 13.00 -19.84
CA ILE A 133 8.73 12.73 -18.54
C ILE A 133 8.97 11.24 -18.29
N ASP A 134 8.38 10.37 -19.13
CA ASP A 134 8.39 8.94 -18.92
C ASP A 134 8.80 8.23 -20.22
N PRO A 135 9.85 7.37 -20.18
CA PRO A 135 10.27 6.59 -21.35
C PRO A 135 9.18 5.69 -21.95
N VAL A 136 8.16 5.32 -21.18
CA VAL A 136 7.03 4.50 -21.67
C VAL A 136 6.27 5.20 -22.82
N ASP A 137 6.31 6.53 -22.86
CA ASP A 137 5.63 7.32 -23.89
C ASP A 137 6.42 7.45 -25.20
N TYR A 138 7.71 7.03 -25.25
CA TYR A 138 8.58 7.19 -26.41
C TYR A 138 8.04 6.49 -27.65
N GLU A 139 7.58 5.25 -27.50
CA GLU A 139 7.08 4.46 -28.64
C GLU A 139 5.83 5.09 -29.27
N GLN A 140 4.87 5.51 -28.45
CA GLN A 140 3.67 6.20 -28.93
C GLN A 140 4.01 7.48 -29.65
N VAL A 141 4.89 8.31 -29.07
CA VAL A 141 5.31 9.59 -29.66
C VAL A 141 6.00 9.36 -31.02
N LEU A 142 6.95 8.41 -31.10
CA LEU A 142 7.63 8.08 -32.36
C LEU A 142 6.67 7.52 -33.41
N SER A 143 5.70 6.73 -33.01
CA SER A 143 4.70 6.17 -33.92
C SER A 143 3.82 7.27 -34.54
N GLU A 144 3.31 8.19 -33.70
CA GLU A 144 2.48 9.30 -34.16
C GLU A 144 3.29 10.28 -35.06
N MET A 145 4.56 10.55 -34.71
CA MET A 145 5.44 11.40 -35.54
C MET A 145 5.73 10.83 -36.93
N LYS A 146 5.80 9.51 -37.07
CA LYS A 146 5.98 8.85 -38.37
C LYS A 146 4.73 8.92 -39.27
N ALA A 147 3.57 9.11 -38.67
CA ALA A 147 2.30 9.27 -39.38
C ALA A 147 2.08 10.78 -39.73
N ASP A 148 1.15 11.41 -39.05
CA ASP A 148 0.74 12.80 -39.32
C ASP A 148 1.18 13.79 -38.21
N GLY A 149 2.11 13.39 -37.36
CA GLY A 149 2.57 14.17 -36.20
C GLY A 149 1.85 13.85 -34.92
N ILE A 150 2.38 14.32 -33.78
CA ILE A 150 1.83 14.05 -32.46
C ILE A 150 0.46 14.68 -32.30
N THR A 151 -0.54 13.87 -31.99
CA THR A 151 -1.94 14.31 -31.88
C THR A 151 -2.15 15.29 -30.72
N ARG A 152 -3.16 16.16 -30.83
CA ARG A 152 -3.53 17.07 -29.73
C ARG A 152 -3.91 16.31 -28.46
N SER A 153 -4.56 15.15 -28.60
CA SER A 153 -4.92 14.28 -27.46
C SER A 153 -3.70 13.78 -26.72
N THR A 154 -2.69 13.30 -27.46
CA THR A 154 -1.42 12.83 -26.89
C THR A 154 -0.66 13.96 -26.23
N LYS A 155 -0.51 15.12 -26.88
CA LYS A 155 0.13 16.29 -26.28
C LYS A 155 -0.54 16.70 -24.96
N PHE A 156 -1.88 16.71 -24.93
CA PHE A 156 -2.61 17.04 -23.71
C PHE A 156 -2.47 15.98 -22.61
N MET A 157 -2.45 14.69 -22.98
CA MET A 157 -2.17 13.60 -22.05
C MET A 157 -0.78 13.74 -21.42
N LEU A 158 0.25 14.02 -22.23
CA LEU A 158 1.61 14.25 -21.75
C LEU A 158 1.68 15.47 -20.82
N ALA A 159 1.00 16.57 -21.14
CA ALA A 159 0.95 17.77 -20.28
C ALA A 159 0.30 17.49 -18.92
N LYS A 160 -0.76 16.68 -18.87
CA LYS A 160 -1.37 16.25 -17.60
C LYS A 160 -0.40 15.43 -16.76
N LYS A 161 0.36 14.52 -17.39
CA LYS A 161 1.42 13.75 -16.68
C LYS A 161 2.46 14.66 -16.05
N VAL A 162 2.87 15.74 -16.74
CA VAL A 162 3.84 16.70 -16.20
C VAL A 162 3.36 17.34 -14.91
N PHE A 163 2.11 17.85 -14.87
CA PHE A 163 1.61 18.50 -13.66
C PHE A 163 1.44 17.50 -12.50
N ALA A 164 1.04 16.27 -12.79
CA ALA A 164 1.02 15.21 -11.78
C ALA A 164 2.45 14.93 -11.25
N HIS A 165 3.44 14.86 -12.13
CA HIS A 165 4.83 14.58 -11.79
C HIS A 165 5.47 15.71 -10.96
N THR A 166 5.30 16.97 -11.38
CA THR A 166 5.86 18.12 -10.64
C THR A 166 5.18 18.31 -9.29
N ALA A 167 3.87 18.06 -9.19
CA ALA A 167 3.16 18.09 -7.91
C ALA A 167 3.66 17.00 -6.94
N ALA A 168 3.90 15.77 -7.43
CA ALA A 168 4.49 14.71 -6.62
C ALA A 168 5.92 15.06 -6.16
N TYR A 169 6.72 15.63 -7.06
CA TYR A 169 8.08 16.06 -6.77
C TYR A 169 8.12 17.14 -5.67
N ASP A 170 7.33 18.20 -5.82
CA ASP A 170 7.22 19.27 -4.81
C ASP A 170 6.64 18.75 -3.48
N GLY A 171 5.65 17.84 -3.56
CA GLY A 171 5.06 17.20 -2.38
C GLY A 171 6.08 16.39 -1.58
N MET A 172 6.95 15.66 -2.26
CA MET A 172 8.02 14.87 -1.66
C MET A 172 9.07 15.78 -0.98
N ILE A 173 9.48 16.86 -1.65
CA ILE A 173 10.38 17.86 -1.08
C ILE A 173 9.75 18.48 0.17
N THR A 174 8.47 18.86 0.09
CA THR A 174 7.72 19.44 1.21
C THR A 174 7.66 18.48 2.39
N ASN A 175 7.30 17.21 2.17
CA ASN A 175 7.27 16.20 3.23
C ASN A 175 8.62 16.06 3.91
N TYR A 176 9.72 16.05 3.13
CA TYR A 176 11.07 15.95 3.67
C TYR A 176 11.43 17.20 4.48
N LEU A 177 11.35 18.38 3.90
CA LEU A 177 11.79 19.62 4.55
C LEU A 177 10.96 19.94 5.80
N THR A 178 9.66 19.68 5.77
CA THR A 178 8.77 19.96 6.92
C THR A 178 8.78 18.86 7.98
N SER A 179 9.51 17.76 7.76
CA SER A 179 9.82 16.77 8.80
C SER A 179 11.08 17.09 9.59
N LEU A 180 11.90 18.04 9.13
CA LEU A 180 13.14 18.35 9.83
C LEU A 180 12.84 19.10 11.13
N GLU A 181 13.49 18.68 12.21
CA GLU A 181 13.37 19.37 13.49
C GLU A 181 13.90 20.81 13.39
N ALA A 182 13.08 21.77 13.80
CA ALA A 182 13.46 23.17 13.89
C ALA A 182 14.36 23.41 15.12
N GLY A 183 15.61 22.95 15.04
CA GLY A 183 16.61 23.25 16.08
C GLY A 183 17.20 24.66 15.93
N SER A 184 17.76 25.20 17.00
CA SER A 184 18.39 26.53 17.04
C SER A 184 19.63 26.65 16.14
N GLU A 185 20.20 25.58 15.64
CA GLU A 185 21.32 25.52 14.69
C GLU A 185 21.10 24.43 13.64
N LEU A 186 20.56 24.84 12.49
CA LEU A 186 20.54 23.96 11.29
C LEU A 186 22.00 23.84 10.78
N LYS A 187 22.60 22.68 11.05
CA LYS A 187 23.91 22.31 10.47
C LYS A 187 23.69 21.66 9.12
N THR A 188 24.00 22.37 8.04
CA THR A 188 23.79 21.89 6.67
C THR A 188 24.64 20.67 6.33
N GLU A 189 25.82 20.57 6.95
CA GLU A 189 26.80 19.47 6.76
C GLU A 189 26.44 18.21 7.56
N ALA A 190 25.44 18.28 8.45
CA ALA A 190 25.01 17.14 9.26
C ALA A 190 23.81 16.42 8.65
N VAL A 191 23.63 15.15 9.00
CA VAL A 191 22.39 14.41 8.75
C VAL A 191 21.31 14.99 9.68
N PRO A 192 20.24 15.57 9.15
CA PRO A 192 19.24 16.23 9.98
C PRO A 192 18.38 15.20 10.75
N ALA A 193 18.04 15.53 11.99
CA ALA A 193 17.00 14.82 12.72
C ALA A 193 15.64 15.09 12.09
N LYS A 194 14.77 14.08 12.11
CA LYS A 194 13.44 14.12 11.49
C LYS A 194 12.37 13.81 12.52
N GLU A 195 11.31 14.59 12.53
CA GLU A 195 10.07 14.24 13.21
C GLU A 195 9.35 13.11 12.48
N ALA A 196 8.64 12.28 13.23
CA ALA A 196 7.87 11.17 12.66
C ALA A 196 6.76 11.63 11.71
N TYR A 197 6.22 12.82 11.94
CA TYR A 197 5.14 13.40 11.14
C TYR A 197 5.54 14.80 10.68
N PRO A 198 5.63 15.06 9.36
CA PRO A 198 5.98 16.38 8.85
C PRO A 198 4.88 17.40 9.14
N ALA A 199 5.25 18.68 9.27
CA ALA A 199 4.26 19.75 9.49
C ALA A 199 3.26 19.91 8.33
N VAL A 200 3.65 19.53 7.11
CA VAL A 200 2.78 19.45 5.93
C VAL A 200 2.93 18.06 5.32
N TYR A 201 1.81 17.34 5.18
CA TYR A 201 1.81 15.99 4.61
C TYR A 201 1.15 15.96 3.24
N ASN A 202 1.89 15.53 2.23
CA ASN A 202 1.41 15.34 0.86
C ASN A 202 1.40 13.86 0.52
N LEU A 203 0.29 13.37 -0.04
CA LEU A 203 0.15 12.03 -0.58
C LEU A 203 -0.47 12.12 -1.96
N GLN A 204 0.21 11.57 -2.97
CA GLN A 204 -0.33 11.46 -4.31
C GLN A 204 -0.77 10.02 -4.59
N LEU A 205 -2.01 9.86 -5.00
CA LEU A 205 -2.60 8.59 -5.37
C LEU A 205 -3.06 8.61 -6.82
N HIS A 206 -2.85 7.51 -7.53
CA HIS A 206 -3.25 7.32 -8.91
C HIS A 206 -4.51 6.48 -9.01
N LYS A 207 -5.50 6.99 -9.78
CA LYS A 207 -6.74 6.25 -10.03
C LYS A 207 -6.45 4.97 -10.82
N VAL A 208 -6.81 3.83 -10.25
CA VAL A 208 -6.70 2.50 -10.89
C VAL A 208 -7.98 2.15 -11.64
N GLN A 209 -9.13 2.29 -10.95
CA GLN A 209 -10.43 2.00 -11.57
C GLN A 209 -11.55 2.87 -11.00
N GLY A 210 -12.56 3.18 -11.81
CA GLY A 210 -13.86 3.65 -11.34
C GLY A 210 -14.69 2.47 -10.86
N MET A 211 -15.48 2.67 -9.81
CA MET A 211 -16.35 1.62 -9.29
C MET A 211 -17.80 1.92 -9.61
N ARG A 212 -18.60 0.86 -9.75
CA ARG A 212 -20.03 1.01 -10.03
C ARG A 212 -20.76 1.84 -8.97
N TYR A 213 -20.39 1.64 -7.69
CA TYR A 213 -20.85 2.38 -6.52
C TYR A 213 -19.84 2.19 -5.38
N GLY A 214 -20.01 2.95 -4.29
CA GLY A 214 -19.19 2.87 -3.09
C GLY A 214 -19.61 1.72 -2.17
N GLU A 215 -19.50 1.94 -0.86
CA GLU A 215 -19.97 1.00 0.14
C GLU A 215 -21.48 0.75 -0.03
N ASN A 216 -22.23 1.80 -0.37
CA ASN A 216 -23.66 1.75 -0.64
C ASN A 216 -23.98 2.15 -2.10
N PRO A 217 -25.09 1.63 -2.68
CA PRO A 217 -25.44 1.86 -4.08
C PRO A 217 -25.61 3.31 -4.51
N HIS A 218 -25.93 4.21 -3.59
CA HIS A 218 -26.10 5.65 -3.87
C HIS A 218 -24.80 6.45 -3.86
N GLN A 219 -23.67 5.84 -3.47
CA GLN A 219 -22.37 6.48 -3.39
C GLN A 219 -21.56 6.20 -4.65
N SER A 220 -20.92 7.23 -5.21
CA SER A 220 -19.90 7.04 -6.24
C SER A 220 -18.55 6.69 -5.62
N ALA A 221 -17.74 5.89 -6.32
CA ALA A 221 -16.43 5.49 -5.82
C ALA A 221 -15.40 5.25 -6.93
N ALA A 222 -14.14 5.27 -6.53
CA ALA A 222 -13.01 4.85 -7.34
C ALA A 222 -11.92 4.31 -6.42
N PHE A 223 -11.13 3.37 -6.93
CA PHE A 223 -9.92 2.91 -6.26
C PHE A 223 -8.71 3.70 -6.76
N TYR A 224 -7.94 4.17 -5.81
CA TYR A 224 -6.66 4.83 -6.03
C TYR A 224 -5.56 4.04 -5.32
N ARG A 225 -4.36 4.05 -5.87
CA ARG A 225 -3.18 3.47 -5.21
C ARG A 225 -1.98 4.38 -5.31
N GLU A 226 -0.98 4.15 -4.50
CA GLU A 226 0.33 4.79 -4.58
C GLU A 226 1.03 4.43 -5.90
N ALA A 227 1.94 5.28 -6.37
CA ALA A 227 2.72 5.02 -7.57
C ALA A 227 3.58 3.75 -7.42
N GLN A 228 4.08 3.51 -6.22
CA GLN A 228 4.89 2.35 -5.85
C GLN A 228 4.33 1.76 -4.54
N PRO A 229 3.26 0.96 -4.61
CA PRO A 229 2.72 0.31 -3.42
C PRO A 229 3.76 -0.67 -2.85
N ALA A 230 3.81 -0.78 -1.52
CA ALA A 230 4.73 -1.68 -0.85
C ALA A 230 4.53 -3.13 -1.35
N GLU A 231 5.63 -3.85 -1.48
CA GLU A 231 5.59 -5.25 -1.91
C GLU A 231 4.78 -6.12 -0.94
N GLY A 232 4.05 -7.10 -1.48
CA GLY A 232 3.20 -7.98 -0.70
C GLY A 232 1.93 -7.35 -0.16
N THR A 233 1.63 -6.07 -0.45
CA THR A 233 0.34 -5.45 -0.13
C THR A 233 -0.73 -5.81 -1.17
N LEU A 234 -1.99 -5.77 -0.77
CA LEU A 234 -3.10 -6.07 -1.68
C LEU A 234 -3.07 -5.19 -2.94
N ALA A 235 -2.64 -3.94 -2.85
CA ALA A 235 -2.59 -3.02 -3.99
C ALA A 235 -1.75 -3.52 -5.19
N GLN A 236 -0.95 -4.57 -5.00
CA GLN A 236 -0.18 -5.25 -6.07
C GLN A 236 -0.91 -6.44 -6.70
N TRP A 237 -2.20 -6.64 -6.44
CA TRP A 237 -2.93 -7.77 -6.98
C TRP A 237 -2.87 -7.85 -8.51
N ASN A 238 -2.81 -9.07 -9.01
CA ASN A 238 -3.12 -9.43 -10.39
C ASN A 238 -4.44 -10.20 -10.40
N GLN A 239 -5.48 -9.62 -10.96
CA GLN A 239 -6.78 -10.30 -11.09
C GLN A 239 -6.78 -11.18 -12.33
N ILE A 240 -6.88 -12.51 -12.14
CA ILE A 240 -6.81 -13.48 -13.23
C ILE A 240 -8.18 -13.99 -13.68
N GLN A 241 -9.23 -13.76 -12.90
CA GLN A 241 -10.62 -14.12 -13.23
C GLN A 241 -11.61 -13.22 -12.50
N GLY A 242 -12.82 -13.16 -13.00
CA GLY A 242 -13.99 -12.53 -12.38
C GLY A 242 -14.27 -11.13 -12.88
N LYS A 243 -15.38 -10.57 -12.39
CA LYS A 243 -15.75 -9.17 -12.63
C LYS A 243 -14.83 -8.24 -11.88
N GLU A 244 -14.82 -6.97 -12.24
CA GLU A 244 -14.13 -5.91 -11.47
C GLU A 244 -14.46 -5.99 -9.98
N LEU A 245 -13.47 -5.67 -9.15
CA LEU A 245 -13.63 -5.61 -7.70
C LEU A 245 -14.56 -4.45 -7.34
N SER A 246 -15.50 -4.69 -6.42
CA SER A 246 -16.30 -3.62 -5.81
C SER A 246 -15.54 -2.96 -4.66
N PHE A 247 -16.06 -1.84 -4.17
CA PHE A 247 -15.54 -1.16 -2.98
C PHE A 247 -15.43 -2.12 -1.79
N ASN A 248 -16.50 -2.84 -1.49
CA ASN A 248 -16.53 -3.80 -0.38
C ASN A 248 -15.60 -5.01 -0.63
N ASN A 249 -15.45 -5.46 -1.88
CA ASN A 249 -14.49 -6.53 -2.18
C ASN A 249 -13.06 -6.12 -1.85
N ILE A 250 -12.65 -4.88 -2.17
CA ILE A 250 -11.29 -4.41 -1.89
C ILE A 250 -11.08 -4.26 -0.38
N ALA A 251 -12.05 -3.67 0.35
CA ALA A 251 -11.96 -3.50 1.80
C ALA A 251 -11.87 -4.84 2.54
N ASP A 252 -12.73 -5.79 2.18
CA ASP A 252 -12.72 -7.13 2.80
C ASP A 252 -11.50 -7.95 2.37
N ALA A 253 -11.03 -7.79 1.11
CA ALA A 253 -9.85 -8.45 0.59
C ALA A 253 -8.57 -7.99 1.32
N ASP A 254 -8.45 -6.70 1.59
CA ASP A 254 -7.34 -6.13 2.35
C ASP A 254 -7.30 -6.70 3.78
N ALA A 255 -8.45 -6.71 4.45
CA ALA A 255 -8.56 -7.29 5.80
C ALA A 255 -8.17 -8.78 5.83
N ALA A 256 -8.59 -9.56 4.81
CA ALA A 256 -8.25 -10.97 4.72
C ALA A 256 -6.77 -11.19 4.43
N TRP A 257 -6.22 -10.41 3.49
CA TRP A 257 -4.83 -10.51 3.07
C TRP A 257 -3.85 -10.15 4.17
N GLU A 258 -4.04 -9.02 4.84
CA GLU A 258 -3.18 -8.60 5.93
C GLU A 258 -3.24 -9.59 7.11
N CYS A 259 -4.41 -10.15 7.41
CA CYS A 259 -4.54 -11.18 8.44
C CYS A 259 -3.77 -12.47 8.07
N VAL A 260 -3.91 -12.98 6.83
CA VAL A 260 -3.25 -14.25 6.44
C VAL A 260 -1.74 -14.12 6.36
N LYS A 261 -1.22 -12.94 6.02
CA LYS A 261 0.22 -12.63 6.00
C LYS A 261 0.88 -12.76 7.38
N ALA A 262 0.13 -12.55 8.45
CA ALA A 262 0.66 -12.61 9.81
C ALA A 262 1.10 -14.02 10.23
N PHE A 263 0.71 -15.06 9.49
CA PHE A 263 1.04 -16.46 9.82
C PHE A 263 2.23 -16.97 9.00
N GLU A 264 3.18 -17.62 9.69
CA GLU A 264 4.29 -18.33 9.03
C GLU A 264 3.86 -19.71 8.51
N GLN A 265 2.99 -20.38 9.26
CA GLN A 265 2.40 -21.65 8.87
C GLN A 265 1.46 -21.46 7.68
N CYS A 266 1.17 -22.53 6.96
CA CYS A 266 0.12 -22.53 5.95
C CYS A 266 -1.21 -22.16 6.59
N ALA A 267 -1.83 -21.08 6.16
CA ALA A 267 -3.02 -20.49 6.77
C ALA A 267 -4.11 -20.18 5.75
N CYS A 268 -5.35 -20.23 6.22
CA CYS A 268 -6.54 -19.73 5.55
C CYS A 268 -7.28 -18.75 6.44
N VAL A 269 -7.66 -17.61 5.89
CA VAL A 269 -8.49 -16.59 6.53
C VAL A 269 -9.74 -16.37 5.73
N ILE A 270 -10.90 -16.44 6.37
CA ILE A 270 -12.20 -16.13 5.78
C ILE A 270 -12.71 -14.85 6.43
N VAL A 271 -13.00 -13.83 5.61
CA VAL A 271 -13.46 -12.51 6.07
C VAL A 271 -14.87 -12.24 5.57
N LYS A 272 -15.66 -11.64 6.42
CA LYS A 272 -16.95 -11.04 6.10
C LYS A 272 -17.08 -9.69 6.80
N HIS A 273 -17.39 -8.63 6.01
CA HIS A 273 -17.52 -7.26 6.51
C HIS A 273 -16.28 -6.80 7.32
N ALA A 274 -15.11 -6.97 6.68
CA ALA A 274 -13.80 -6.61 7.21
C ALA A 274 -13.43 -7.28 8.57
N ASN A 275 -14.13 -8.35 8.97
CA ASN A 275 -13.79 -9.14 10.16
C ASN A 275 -13.49 -10.59 9.77
N PRO A 276 -12.42 -11.19 10.32
CA PRO A 276 -12.22 -12.62 10.26
C PRO A 276 -13.39 -13.36 10.93
N CYS A 277 -14.08 -14.21 10.17
CA CYS A 277 -15.12 -15.10 10.69
C CYS A 277 -14.65 -16.55 10.80
N GLY A 278 -13.49 -16.86 10.23
CA GLY A 278 -12.83 -18.15 10.35
C GLY A 278 -11.36 -18.03 9.97
N VAL A 279 -10.47 -18.46 10.87
CA VAL A 279 -9.02 -18.48 10.64
C VAL A 279 -8.46 -19.80 11.12
N ALA A 280 -7.59 -20.40 10.32
CA ALA A 280 -6.91 -21.62 10.74
C ALA A 280 -5.54 -21.76 10.06
N VAL A 281 -4.68 -22.51 10.74
CA VAL A 281 -3.43 -23.05 10.19
C VAL A 281 -3.57 -24.56 9.99
N GLY A 282 -2.85 -25.08 9.00
CA GLY A 282 -2.85 -26.49 8.66
C GLY A 282 -1.56 -26.92 7.97
N ALA A 283 -1.37 -28.20 7.76
CA ALA A 283 -0.23 -28.72 7.01
C ALA A 283 -0.35 -28.39 5.50
N THR A 284 -1.59 -28.24 5.01
CA THR A 284 -1.91 -27.92 3.62
C THR A 284 -2.95 -26.81 3.53
N PRO A 285 -3.07 -26.11 2.38
CA PRO A 285 -4.13 -25.12 2.16
C PRO A 285 -5.54 -25.72 2.32
N LEU A 286 -5.74 -26.97 1.91
CA LEU A 286 -6.99 -27.69 2.08
C LEU A 286 -7.36 -27.87 3.57
N GLU A 287 -6.42 -28.33 4.39
CA GLU A 287 -6.65 -28.49 5.83
C GLU A 287 -6.96 -27.15 6.49
N ALA A 288 -6.15 -26.10 6.17
CA ALA A 288 -6.38 -24.76 6.70
C ALA A 288 -7.78 -24.23 6.32
N TYR A 289 -8.22 -24.42 5.08
CA TYR A 289 -9.57 -24.04 4.62
C TYR A 289 -10.65 -24.79 5.39
N GLN A 290 -10.54 -26.12 5.48
CA GLN A 290 -11.55 -26.95 6.15
C GLN A 290 -11.72 -26.58 7.63
N LYS A 291 -10.63 -26.29 8.32
CA LYS A 291 -10.64 -25.81 9.70
C LYS A 291 -11.26 -24.41 9.79
N ALA A 292 -10.82 -23.46 8.97
CA ALA A 292 -11.32 -22.08 8.99
C ALA A 292 -12.83 -22.02 8.72
N LEU A 293 -13.34 -22.81 7.77
CA LEU A 293 -14.77 -22.87 7.45
C LEU A 293 -15.62 -23.35 8.64
N LYS A 294 -15.11 -24.26 9.48
CA LYS A 294 -15.84 -24.80 10.63
C LYS A 294 -16.19 -23.73 11.66
N THR A 295 -15.44 -22.65 11.78
CA THR A 295 -15.64 -21.60 12.78
C THR A 295 -17.02 -20.96 12.68
N ASP A 296 -17.41 -20.52 11.47
CA ASP A 296 -18.70 -19.87 11.19
C ASP A 296 -19.09 -20.07 9.73
N PRO A 297 -19.59 -21.26 9.35
CA PRO A 297 -19.96 -21.56 7.97
C PRO A 297 -21.05 -20.63 7.43
N THR A 298 -21.91 -20.11 8.31
CA THR A 298 -22.99 -19.19 7.95
C THR A 298 -22.44 -17.85 7.48
N SER A 299 -21.55 -17.23 8.27
CA SER A 299 -20.93 -15.94 7.90
C SER A 299 -19.95 -16.08 6.74
N ALA A 300 -19.32 -17.24 6.58
CA ALA A 300 -18.39 -17.51 5.48
C ALA A 300 -19.06 -17.48 4.09
N PHE A 301 -20.37 -17.64 4.02
CA PHE A 301 -21.11 -17.60 2.73
C PHE A 301 -21.06 -16.22 2.09
N GLY A 302 -20.51 -16.14 0.88
CA GLY A 302 -20.26 -14.87 0.19
C GLY A 302 -19.13 -14.06 0.81
N GLY A 303 -18.22 -14.70 1.52
CA GLY A 303 -17.03 -14.10 2.11
C GLY A 303 -15.85 -14.05 1.15
N ILE A 304 -14.78 -13.45 1.64
CA ILE A 304 -13.47 -13.40 1.00
C ILE A 304 -12.57 -14.45 1.65
N MET A 305 -11.85 -15.21 0.84
CA MET A 305 -10.90 -16.21 1.32
C MET A 305 -9.48 -15.83 0.92
N ALA A 306 -8.57 -15.76 1.88
CA ALA A 306 -7.16 -15.52 1.65
C ALA A 306 -6.30 -16.69 2.15
N PHE A 307 -5.28 -17.02 1.37
CA PHE A 307 -4.30 -18.06 1.67
C PHE A 307 -2.89 -17.48 1.55
N ASN A 308 -2.00 -17.85 2.45
CA ASN A 308 -0.59 -17.49 2.36
C ASN A 308 0.28 -18.53 1.62
N ARG A 309 -0.35 -19.51 1.01
CA ARG A 309 0.25 -20.53 0.12
C ARG A 309 -0.58 -20.63 -1.16
N PRO A 310 -0.03 -21.18 -2.25
CA PRO A 310 -0.77 -21.34 -3.49
C PRO A 310 -2.07 -22.13 -3.31
N ILE A 311 -3.15 -21.65 -3.94
CA ILE A 311 -4.41 -22.42 -4.04
C ILE A 311 -4.22 -23.52 -5.10
N ASP A 312 -4.48 -24.75 -4.70
CA ASP A 312 -4.45 -25.92 -5.56
C ASP A 312 -5.86 -26.44 -5.95
N PHE A 313 -5.89 -27.51 -6.73
CA PHE A 313 -7.13 -28.14 -7.16
C PHE A 313 -7.97 -28.65 -5.98
N ASP A 314 -7.35 -29.25 -4.98
CA ASP A 314 -8.05 -29.89 -3.86
C ASP A 314 -8.82 -28.86 -3.00
N VAL A 315 -8.26 -27.66 -2.82
CA VAL A 315 -8.96 -26.55 -2.15
C VAL A 315 -10.22 -26.17 -2.93
N VAL A 316 -10.13 -26.03 -4.27
CA VAL A 316 -11.26 -25.63 -5.10
C VAL A 316 -12.35 -26.69 -5.11
N GLU A 317 -11.98 -27.97 -5.19
CA GLU A 317 -12.92 -29.10 -5.12
C GLU A 317 -13.65 -29.13 -3.76
N ALA A 318 -12.94 -28.89 -2.67
CA ALA A 318 -13.56 -28.83 -1.34
C ALA A 318 -14.53 -27.64 -1.21
N ILE A 319 -14.18 -26.46 -1.74
CA ILE A 319 -15.08 -25.29 -1.81
C ILE A 319 -16.34 -25.63 -2.62
N ASN A 320 -16.18 -26.34 -3.72
CA ASN A 320 -17.28 -26.78 -4.57
C ASN A 320 -18.18 -27.82 -3.89
N ALA A 321 -17.57 -28.82 -3.26
CA ALA A 321 -18.28 -29.87 -2.52
C ALA A 321 -19.10 -29.31 -1.34
N ASN A 322 -18.56 -28.30 -0.66
CA ASN A 322 -19.26 -27.58 0.42
C ASN A 322 -20.33 -26.61 -0.10
N LYS A 323 -20.50 -26.48 -1.43
CA LYS A 323 -21.39 -25.48 -2.07
C LYS A 323 -21.14 -24.05 -1.54
N GLN A 324 -19.91 -23.79 -1.16
CA GLN A 324 -19.51 -22.50 -0.60
C GLN A 324 -19.53 -21.44 -1.70
N PHE A 325 -20.30 -20.37 -1.47
CA PHE A 325 -20.21 -19.18 -2.31
C PHE A 325 -19.03 -18.32 -1.84
N VAL A 326 -18.10 -18.03 -2.74
CA VAL A 326 -16.91 -17.21 -2.52
C VAL A 326 -16.96 -16.02 -3.47
N GLU A 327 -16.84 -14.81 -2.97
CA GLU A 327 -16.77 -13.62 -3.83
C GLU A 327 -15.37 -13.36 -4.37
N VAL A 328 -14.36 -13.51 -3.51
CA VAL A 328 -12.94 -13.30 -3.85
C VAL A 328 -12.10 -14.39 -3.20
N ALA A 329 -11.19 -14.98 -3.95
CA ALA A 329 -10.15 -15.86 -3.44
C ALA A 329 -8.78 -15.23 -3.75
N ILE A 330 -7.91 -15.15 -2.73
CA ILE A 330 -6.61 -14.48 -2.79
C ILE A 330 -5.52 -15.44 -2.35
N ALA A 331 -4.44 -15.51 -3.12
CA ALA A 331 -3.26 -16.32 -2.79
C ALA A 331 -2.00 -15.76 -3.46
N PRO A 332 -0.79 -16.22 -3.04
CA PRO A 332 0.44 -15.90 -3.77
C PRO A 332 0.44 -16.39 -5.21
N ALA A 333 -0.22 -17.51 -5.46
CA ALA A 333 -0.43 -18.07 -6.79
C ALA A 333 -1.69 -18.97 -6.78
N ILE A 334 -2.30 -19.17 -7.95
CA ILE A 334 -3.41 -20.10 -8.15
C ILE A 334 -2.97 -21.06 -9.24
N THR A 335 -2.87 -22.34 -8.91
CA THR A 335 -2.35 -23.35 -9.85
C THR A 335 -3.21 -23.47 -11.12
N PRO A 336 -2.65 -23.88 -12.27
CA PRO A 336 -3.43 -24.06 -13.50
C PRO A 336 -4.63 -25.00 -13.31
N ALA A 337 -4.48 -26.07 -12.53
CA ALA A 337 -5.58 -27.00 -12.23
C ALA A 337 -6.68 -26.33 -11.39
N ALA A 338 -6.32 -25.51 -10.40
CA ALA A 338 -7.27 -24.73 -9.61
C ALA A 338 -8.01 -23.69 -10.48
N ARG A 339 -7.32 -23.01 -11.39
CA ARG A 339 -7.94 -22.08 -12.35
C ARG A 339 -8.95 -22.80 -13.24
N ALA A 340 -8.58 -23.97 -13.76
CA ALA A 340 -9.50 -24.78 -14.56
C ALA A 340 -10.75 -25.22 -13.79
N ALA A 341 -10.61 -25.57 -12.50
CA ALA A 341 -11.74 -25.92 -11.64
C ALA A 341 -12.65 -24.70 -11.34
N TYR A 342 -12.11 -23.50 -11.27
CA TYR A 342 -12.89 -22.25 -11.14
C TYR A 342 -13.53 -21.76 -12.44
N ALA A 343 -13.16 -22.30 -13.61
CA ALA A 343 -13.64 -21.82 -14.91
C ALA A 343 -15.18 -21.85 -15.05
N SER A 344 -15.85 -22.79 -14.39
CA SER A 344 -17.33 -22.86 -14.35
C SER A 344 -17.97 -21.78 -13.46
N LYS A 345 -17.20 -21.16 -12.56
CA LYS A 345 -17.65 -20.11 -11.62
C LYS A 345 -17.08 -18.75 -12.00
N GLN A 346 -17.35 -18.29 -13.20
CA GLN A 346 -16.76 -17.06 -13.78
C GLN A 346 -16.95 -15.79 -12.95
N ASN A 347 -17.90 -15.75 -12.01
CA ASN A 347 -18.13 -14.59 -11.15
C ASN A 347 -17.20 -14.53 -9.94
N VAL A 348 -16.51 -15.61 -9.59
CA VAL A 348 -15.51 -15.62 -8.51
C VAL A 348 -14.30 -14.81 -8.97
N ARG A 349 -13.88 -13.85 -8.17
CA ARG A 349 -12.69 -13.04 -8.43
C ARG A 349 -11.48 -13.76 -7.87
N LEU A 350 -10.53 -14.04 -8.74
CA LEU A 350 -9.28 -14.70 -8.36
C LEU A 350 -8.15 -13.68 -8.40
N LEU A 351 -7.51 -13.46 -7.26
CA LEU A 351 -6.42 -12.51 -7.09
C LEU A 351 -5.12 -13.24 -6.75
N GLU A 352 -4.08 -12.92 -7.47
CA GLU A 352 -2.71 -13.30 -7.12
C GLU A 352 -1.98 -12.07 -6.57
N VAL A 353 -1.40 -12.20 -5.39
CA VAL A 353 -0.56 -11.17 -4.77
C VAL A 353 0.76 -11.84 -4.39
N PRO A 354 1.88 -11.47 -5.03
CA PRO A 354 3.17 -12.07 -4.73
C PRO A 354 3.52 -11.99 -3.25
N LEU A 355 3.91 -13.11 -2.66
CA LEU A 355 4.25 -13.21 -1.25
C LEU A 355 5.45 -14.13 -1.05
N ASN A 356 6.42 -13.67 -0.27
CA ASN A 356 7.56 -14.45 0.22
C ASN A 356 7.85 -14.06 1.68
N ASP A 357 8.85 -14.68 2.31
CA ASP A 357 9.14 -14.44 3.73
C ASP A 357 9.56 -12.99 4.03
N GLN A 358 10.13 -12.28 3.07
CA GLN A 358 10.48 -10.87 3.21
C GLN A 358 9.26 -9.96 3.04
N THR A 359 8.49 -10.15 1.96
CA THR A 359 7.32 -9.31 1.64
C THR A 359 6.15 -9.58 2.58
N ARG A 360 6.09 -10.76 3.20
CA ARG A 360 5.09 -11.09 4.23
C ARG A 360 5.12 -10.11 5.41
N LYS A 361 6.30 -9.62 5.77
CA LYS A 361 6.49 -8.67 6.88
C LYS A 361 6.29 -7.21 6.47
N LEU A 362 6.17 -6.94 5.17
CA LEU A 362 5.96 -5.59 4.67
C LEU A 362 4.46 -5.24 4.72
N SER A 363 4.20 -4.02 5.13
CA SER A 363 2.87 -3.41 5.15
C SER A 363 3.01 -1.91 4.92
N ASN A 364 1.90 -1.20 4.87
CA ASN A 364 1.94 0.25 4.86
C ASN A 364 2.68 0.78 6.09
N ALA A 365 3.53 1.79 5.91
CA ALA A 365 4.23 2.42 7.02
C ALA A 365 3.26 3.24 7.91
N LEU A 366 2.25 3.85 7.27
CA LEU A 366 1.25 4.69 7.90
C LEU A 366 -0.16 4.17 7.66
N ASP A 367 -1.00 4.36 8.64
CA ASP A 367 -2.43 4.11 8.59
C ASP A 367 -3.20 5.43 8.64
N PHE A 368 -4.26 5.55 7.84
CA PHE A 368 -5.02 6.78 7.61
C PHE A 368 -6.48 6.60 8.00
N LYS A 369 -6.98 7.45 8.89
CA LYS A 369 -8.40 7.48 9.22
C LYS A 369 -9.00 8.85 8.93
N ARG A 370 -9.91 8.93 7.95
CA ARG A 370 -10.61 10.16 7.62
C ARG A 370 -11.54 10.58 8.76
N VAL A 371 -11.46 11.85 9.16
CA VAL A 371 -12.40 12.50 10.09
C VAL A 371 -12.98 13.75 9.44
N GLY A 372 -14.03 14.31 10.03
CA GLY A 372 -14.65 15.52 9.49
C GLY A 372 -13.64 16.67 9.39
N GLY A 373 -13.33 17.10 8.16
CA GLY A 373 -12.37 18.19 7.90
C GLY A 373 -10.90 17.84 8.09
N GLY A 374 -10.54 16.61 8.48
CA GLY A 374 -9.16 16.23 8.77
C GLY A 374 -8.82 14.76 8.47
N MET A 375 -7.62 14.38 8.88
CA MET A 375 -7.07 13.04 8.76
C MET A 375 -6.29 12.70 10.04
N LEU A 376 -6.53 11.55 10.61
CA LEU A 376 -5.66 10.95 11.61
C LEU A 376 -4.60 10.10 10.90
N LEU A 377 -3.34 10.34 11.22
CA LEU A 377 -2.21 9.54 10.78
C LEU A 377 -1.60 8.84 11.99
N GLN A 378 -1.29 7.57 11.82
CA GLN A 378 -0.54 6.79 12.79
C GLN A 378 0.40 5.83 12.10
N SER A 379 1.42 5.32 12.80
CA SER A 379 2.17 4.16 12.33
C SER A 379 1.23 2.96 12.26
N ALA A 380 1.39 2.12 11.24
CA ALA A 380 0.63 0.88 11.15
C ALA A 380 0.94 -0.05 12.33
N ASP A 381 -0.04 -0.83 12.76
CA ASP A 381 0.11 -1.81 13.84
C ASP A 381 0.84 -3.06 13.35
N ASN A 382 2.17 -2.94 13.24
CA ASN A 382 3.08 -3.96 12.71
C ASN A 382 3.90 -4.67 13.78
N ILE A 383 3.51 -4.55 15.06
CA ILE A 383 4.27 -5.16 16.15
C ILE A 383 4.01 -6.66 16.16
N ASP A 384 5.02 -7.43 15.76
CA ASP A 384 5.04 -8.88 16.00
C ASP A 384 5.37 -9.12 17.48
N LEU A 385 4.44 -9.72 18.19
CA LEU A 385 4.62 -10.11 19.58
C LEU A 385 5.62 -11.26 19.71
N VAL A 386 6.86 -10.97 19.85
CA VAL A 386 7.87 -12.04 19.99
C VAL A 386 8.80 -11.83 21.18
N GLY A 387 8.50 -11.00 22.13
CA GLY A 387 9.50 -10.80 23.15
C GLY A 387 9.04 -11.01 24.59
N ASP A 388 7.94 -10.41 24.97
CA ASP A 388 7.68 -10.18 26.39
C ASP A 388 6.35 -10.77 26.90
N VAL A 389 6.00 -11.97 26.41
CA VAL A 389 4.82 -12.68 26.91
C VAL A 389 5.09 -13.13 28.34
N LYS A 390 4.34 -12.60 29.29
CA LYS A 390 4.51 -12.89 30.73
C LYS A 390 3.37 -13.72 31.25
N VAL A 391 3.66 -14.93 31.76
CA VAL A 391 2.68 -15.70 32.57
C VAL A 391 2.48 -15.00 33.89
N VAL A 392 1.24 -14.65 34.23
CA VAL A 392 0.90 -13.90 35.45
C VAL A 392 0.07 -14.69 36.42
N SER A 393 -0.58 -15.78 36.00
CA SER A 393 -1.29 -16.73 36.86
C SER A 393 -0.35 -17.72 37.53
N LYS A 394 -0.82 -18.38 38.63
CA LYS A 394 -0.10 -19.49 39.29
C LYS A 394 0.00 -20.71 38.37
N LEU A 395 -1.09 -21.01 37.63
CA LEU A 395 -1.08 -22.10 36.67
C LEU A 395 -0.26 -21.71 35.43
N GLN A 396 0.73 -22.53 35.10
CA GLN A 396 1.51 -22.37 33.89
C GLN A 396 0.76 -22.98 32.71
N PRO A 397 0.72 -22.31 31.53
CA PRO A 397 0.13 -22.91 30.35
C PRO A 397 0.98 -24.08 29.82
N THR A 398 0.31 -25.06 29.26
CA THR A 398 1.00 -26.10 28.48
C THR A 398 1.56 -25.48 27.17
N GLU A 399 2.49 -26.20 26.51
CA GLU A 399 3.02 -25.77 25.23
C GLU A 399 1.91 -25.56 24.19
N GLN A 400 0.92 -26.46 24.15
CA GLN A 400 -0.21 -26.33 23.22
C GLN A 400 -1.09 -25.13 23.55
N GLN A 401 -1.38 -24.89 24.82
CA GLN A 401 -2.13 -23.71 25.24
C GLN A 401 -1.42 -22.43 24.88
N MET A 402 -0.08 -22.35 25.01
CA MET A 402 0.70 -21.20 24.61
C MET A 402 0.61 -20.98 23.08
N LYS A 403 0.74 -22.05 22.27
CA LYS A 403 0.57 -21.97 20.82
C LYS A 403 -0.82 -21.45 20.43
N ASP A 404 -1.86 -21.97 21.07
CA ASP A 404 -3.24 -21.55 20.80
C ASP A 404 -3.51 -20.11 21.26
N MET A 405 -2.96 -19.68 22.39
CA MET A 405 -3.05 -18.29 22.85
C MET A 405 -2.37 -17.33 21.88
N LEU A 406 -1.16 -17.64 21.40
CA LEU A 406 -0.44 -16.81 20.44
C LEU A 406 -1.15 -16.75 19.08
N PHE A 407 -1.71 -17.88 18.63
CA PHE A 407 -2.55 -17.91 17.43
C PHE A 407 -3.79 -17.03 17.61
N ALA A 408 -4.53 -17.18 18.70
CA ALA A 408 -5.72 -16.37 18.99
C ALA A 408 -5.39 -14.87 19.08
N TRP A 409 -4.24 -14.54 19.68
CA TRP A 409 -3.73 -13.18 19.78
C TRP A 409 -3.45 -12.56 18.41
N THR A 410 -2.77 -13.32 17.52
CA THR A 410 -2.53 -12.89 16.14
C THR A 410 -3.83 -12.61 15.40
N VAL A 411 -4.86 -13.46 15.58
CA VAL A 411 -6.18 -13.22 14.98
C VAL A 411 -6.85 -11.99 15.57
N ALA A 412 -6.80 -11.82 16.92
CA ALA A 412 -7.47 -10.72 17.60
C ALA A 412 -7.03 -9.33 17.10
N ARG A 413 -5.78 -9.18 16.69
CA ARG A 413 -5.25 -7.95 16.06
C ARG A 413 -6.03 -7.51 14.80
N PHE A 414 -6.63 -8.46 14.09
CA PHE A 414 -7.38 -8.20 12.85
C PHE A 414 -8.90 -8.16 13.04
N VAL A 415 -9.37 -8.38 14.27
CA VAL A 415 -10.79 -8.33 14.61
C VAL A 415 -11.14 -6.95 15.16
N LYS A 416 -12.26 -6.40 14.72
CA LYS A 416 -12.71 -5.08 15.20
C LYS A 416 -13.03 -5.11 16.70
N SER A 417 -12.56 -4.08 17.41
CA SER A 417 -12.73 -3.88 18.86
C SER A 417 -14.20 -3.68 19.26
N ASN A 418 -14.62 -4.13 20.44
CA ASN A 418 -13.88 -5.03 21.30
C ASN A 418 -13.82 -6.42 20.68
N ALA A 419 -12.65 -7.07 20.68
CA ALA A 419 -12.44 -8.38 20.09
C ALA A 419 -12.22 -9.46 21.15
N ILE A 420 -12.95 -10.57 21.05
CA ILE A 420 -12.73 -11.81 21.79
C ILE A 420 -12.65 -12.96 20.80
N VAL A 421 -11.54 -13.68 20.83
CA VAL A 421 -11.28 -14.80 19.92
C VAL A 421 -11.01 -16.07 20.73
N PHE A 422 -11.89 -17.06 20.60
CA PHE A 422 -11.67 -18.41 21.10
C PHE A 422 -10.95 -19.23 20.03
N CYS A 423 -9.94 -20.00 20.44
CA CYS A 423 -9.24 -20.88 19.52
C CYS A 423 -8.83 -22.20 20.18
N LYS A 424 -8.60 -23.22 19.34
CA LYS A 424 -8.09 -24.52 19.74
C LYS A 424 -7.43 -25.21 18.55
N ASP A 425 -6.30 -25.85 18.78
CA ASP A 425 -5.58 -26.64 17.77
C ASP A 425 -5.32 -25.86 16.47
N GLY A 426 -4.93 -24.58 16.61
CA GLY A 426 -4.60 -23.70 15.49
C GLY A 426 -5.79 -23.32 14.60
N MET A 427 -7.02 -23.30 15.15
CA MET A 427 -8.21 -22.77 14.48
C MET A 427 -9.05 -21.91 15.42
N THR A 428 -9.72 -20.92 14.89
CA THR A 428 -10.73 -20.15 15.62
C THR A 428 -11.95 -21.03 15.89
N MET A 429 -12.47 -20.95 17.10
CA MET A 429 -13.67 -21.67 17.54
C MET A 429 -14.88 -20.75 17.66
N GLY A 430 -14.65 -19.46 17.90
CA GLY A 430 -15.66 -18.43 17.96
C GLY A 430 -15.00 -17.06 17.96
N VAL A 431 -15.59 -16.12 17.23
CA VAL A 431 -15.11 -14.74 17.11
C VAL A 431 -16.23 -13.78 17.48
N GLY A 432 -15.98 -12.93 18.47
CA GLY A 432 -16.81 -11.80 18.84
C GLY A 432 -16.11 -10.51 18.45
N ALA A 433 -16.75 -9.72 17.61
CA ALA A 433 -16.16 -8.53 16.97
C ALA A 433 -17.05 -7.30 17.09
N GLY A 434 -16.44 -6.12 17.21
CA GLY A 434 -17.12 -4.84 17.01
C GLY A 434 -18.18 -4.52 18.07
N GLN A 435 -18.07 -5.03 19.28
CA GLN A 435 -19.03 -4.78 20.34
C GLN A 435 -18.54 -3.67 21.29
N MET A 436 -19.48 -2.92 21.86
CA MET A 436 -19.19 -1.88 22.85
C MET A 436 -18.70 -2.46 24.19
N SER A 437 -18.98 -3.73 24.44
CA SER A 437 -18.58 -4.46 25.65
C SER A 437 -17.84 -5.75 25.29
N ARG A 438 -16.72 -6.06 26.01
CA ARG A 438 -16.02 -7.35 25.90
C ARG A 438 -16.90 -8.50 26.28
N LEU A 439 -17.75 -8.27 27.27
CA LEU A 439 -18.72 -9.26 27.77
C LEU A 439 -19.64 -9.71 26.61
N ASP A 440 -20.14 -8.78 25.82
CA ASP A 440 -21.00 -9.09 24.69
C ASP A 440 -20.24 -9.75 23.55
N SER A 441 -19.00 -9.33 23.28
CA SER A 441 -18.12 -10.03 22.32
C SER A 441 -17.88 -11.49 22.73
N ALA A 442 -17.63 -11.75 24.00
CA ALA A 442 -17.45 -13.10 24.52
C ALA A 442 -18.73 -13.95 24.37
N ARG A 443 -19.89 -13.39 24.69
CA ARG A 443 -21.19 -14.04 24.51
C ARG A 443 -21.49 -14.35 23.05
N ILE A 444 -21.27 -13.39 22.14
CA ILE A 444 -21.47 -13.56 20.70
C ILE A 444 -20.56 -14.66 20.17
N ALA A 445 -19.28 -14.67 20.54
CA ALA A 445 -18.33 -15.71 20.14
C ALA A 445 -18.83 -17.10 20.58
N SER A 446 -19.31 -17.22 21.83
CA SER A 446 -19.86 -18.47 22.39
C SER A 446 -21.13 -18.92 21.64
N ILE A 447 -22.06 -17.99 21.37
CA ILE A 447 -23.29 -18.29 20.63
C ILE A 447 -22.97 -18.79 19.22
N LYS A 448 -22.06 -18.13 18.51
CA LYS A 448 -21.65 -18.53 17.16
C LYS A 448 -20.98 -19.89 17.13
N ALA A 449 -20.11 -20.19 18.11
CA ALA A 449 -19.51 -21.51 18.25
C ALA A 449 -20.60 -22.60 18.42
N GLY A 450 -21.57 -22.34 19.27
CA GLY A 450 -22.73 -23.26 19.48
C GLY A 450 -23.52 -23.47 18.18
N HIS A 451 -23.80 -22.40 17.41
CA HIS A 451 -24.49 -22.50 16.12
C HIS A 451 -23.68 -23.32 15.09
N ALA A 452 -22.36 -23.26 15.14
CA ALA A 452 -21.47 -24.06 14.29
C ALA A 452 -21.28 -25.50 14.80
N GLY A 453 -21.92 -25.86 15.92
CA GLY A 453 -21.76 -27.19 16.54
C GLY A 453 -20.40 -27.41 17.20
N LEU A 454 -19.66 -26.32 17.51
CA LEU A 454 -18.36 -26.37 18.14
C LEU A 454 -18.50 -26.25 19.68
N THR A 455 -17.65 -26.95 20.39
CA THR A 455 -17.51 -26.79 21.84
C THR A 455 -16.30 -25.93 22.16
N LEU A 456 -16.46 -24.94 23.03
CA LEU A 456 -15.38 -24.09 23.50
C LEU A 456 -14.59 -24.73 24.67
N GLN A 457 -14.98 -25.91 25.09
CA GLN A 457 -14.31 -26.60 26.21
C GLN A 457 -12.84 -26.88 25.89
N GLY A 458 -11.96 -26.39 26.74
CA GLY A 458 -10.51 -26.55 26.61
C GLY A 458 -9.88 -25.58 25.60
N SER A 459 -10.59 -24.51 25.20
CA SER A 459 -10.06 -23.50 24.29
C SER A 459 -9.15 -22.49 24.99
N ALA A 460 -8.33 -21.83 24.19
CA ALA A 460 -7.62 -20.59 24.52
C ALA A 460 -8.45 -19.38 24.09
N VAL A 461 -8.29 -18.25 24.78
CA VAL A 461 -8.96 -17.00 24.46
C VAL A 461 -7.95 -15.87 24.35
N ALA A 462 -8.09 -15.03 23.32
CA ALA A 462 -7.43 -13.74 23.24
C ALA A 462 -8.44 -12.60 23.35
N SER A 463 -8.05 -11.54 24.06
CA SER A 463 -8.76 -10.25 24.08
C SER A 463 -7.82 -9.15 23.59
N ASP A 464 -8.28 -8.32 22.67
CA ASP A 464 -7.51 -7.22 22.05
C ASP A 464 -7.02 -6.15 23.02
N ALA A 465 -7.63 -6.07 24.22
CA ALA A 465 -7.22 -5.23 25.34
C ALA A 465 -7.47 -5.92 26.69
N PHE A 466 -7.09 -5.24 27.78
CA PHE A 466 -7.25 -5.78 29.14
C PHE A 466 -8.72 -6.01 29.53
N PHE A 467 -8.95 -6.92 30.43
CA PHE A 467 -10.24 -7.05 31.14
C PHE A 467 -10.33 -6.00 32.24
N PRO A 468 -11.31 -5.06 32.17
CA PRO A 468 -11.44 -4.03 33.22
C PRO A 468 -11.93 -4.58 34.57
N PHE A 469 -12.60 -5.71 34.54
CA PHE A 469 -13.17 -6.40 35.70
C PHE A 469 -13.12 -7.91 35.48
N ARG A 470 -13.25 -8.69 36.58
CA ARG A 470 -13.23 -10.15 36.51
C ARG A 470 -14.39 -10.76 35.71
N ASP A 471 -15.52 -10.06 35.61
CA ASP A 471 -16.71 -10.54 34.90
C ASP A 471 -16.46 -10.93 33.44
N GLY A 472 -15.61 -10.17 32.74
CA GLY A 472 -15.19 -10.49 31.39
C GLY A 472 -14.40 -11.80 31.31
N LEU A 473 -13.53 -12.05 32.30
CA LEU A 473 -12.80 -13.31 32.44
C LEU A 473 -13.75 -14.45 32.76
N ASP A 474 -14.62 -14.26 33.76
CA ASP A 474 -15.56 -15.29 34.21
C ASP A 474 -16.42 -15.81 33.05
N VAL A 475 -16.94 -14.92 32.19
CA VAL A 475 -17.75 -15.31 31.02
C VAL A 475 -16.98 -16.17 30.01
N VAL A 476 -15.72 -15.87 29.71
CA VAL A 476 -14.94 -16.70 28.78
C VAL A 476 -14.57 -18.04 29.38
N VAL A 477 -14.33 -18.09 30.69
CA VAL A 477 -14.08 -19.35 31.45
C VAL A 477 -15.34 -20.20 31.55
N ASP A 478 -16.49 -19.61 31.84
CA ASP A 478 -17.78 -20.30 31.86
C ASP A 478 -18.16 -20.89 30.51
N ALA A 479 -17.72 -20.23 29.39
CA ALA A 479 -17.87 -20.77 28.06
C ALA A 479 -16.95 -21.97 27.78
N GLY A 480 -15.92 -22.20 28.57
CA GLY A 480 -15.05 -23.37 28.47
C GLY A 480 -13.56 -23.05 28.25
N ALA A 481 -13.15 -21.79 28.27
CA ALA A 481 -11.74 -21.42 28.13
C ALA A 481 -10.90 -21.95 29.34
N THR A 482 -9.71 -22.43 29.03
CA THR A 482 -8.75 -22.94 30.04
C THR A 482 -7.49 -22.09 30.12
N CYS A 483 -7.31 -21.15 29.19
CA CYS A 483 -6.22 -20.18 29.20
C CYS A 483 -6.61 -18.91 28.45
N VAL A 484 -6.02 -17.78 28.87
CA VAL A 484 -6.36 -16.46 28.37
C VAL A 484 -5.09 -15.64 28.12
N ILE A 485 -5.05 -14.92 27.02
CA ILE A 485 -4.01 -13.95 26.67
C ILE A 485 -4.61 -12.56 26.40
N HIS A 486 -4.04 -11.54 27.03
CA HIS A 486 -4.43 -10.14 26.83
C HIS A 486 -3.29 -9.20 27.26
N PRO A 487 -3.34 -7.89 26.93
CA PRO A 487 -2.23 -6.99 27.20
C PRO A 487 -1.93 -6.74 28.68
N GLY A 488 -2.91 -6.88 29.59
CA GLY A 488 -2.79 -6.34 30.95
C GLY A 488 -2.79 -4.80 30.95
N GLY A 489 -2.43 -4.20 32.06
CA GLY A 489 -2.33 -2.74 32.20
C GLY A 489 -3.60 -2.09 32.77
N SER A 490 -4.53 -2.87 33.30
CA SER A 490 -5.67 -2.38 34.08
C SER A 490 -5.25 -2.03 35.51
N MET A 491 -5.87 -1.03 36.10
CA MET A 491 -5.76 -0.78 37.56
C MET A 491 -6.27 -1.94 38.40
N ARG A 492 -7.00 -2.89 37.81
CA ARG A 492 -7.58 -4.07 38.43
C ARG A 492 -6.95 -5.39 37.95
N ASP A 493 -5.76 -5.35 37.43
CA ASP A 493 -5.06 -6.56 36.97
C ASP A 493 -4.93 -7.58 38.09
N ASP A 494 -4.66 -7.15 39.35
CA ASP A 494 -4.57 -8.05 40.51
C ASP A 494 -5.89 -8.78 40.75
N GLU A 495 -7.05 -8.14 40.58
CA GLU A 495 -8.37 -8.76 40.69
C GLU A 495 -8.59 -9.82 39.61
N VAL A 496 -8.19 -9.51 38.38
CA VAL A 496 -8.36 -10.40 37.21
C VAL A 496 -7.41 -11.59 37.31
N ILE A 497 -6.16 -11.37 37.76
CA ILE A 497 -5.19 -12.44 38.02
C ILE A 497 -5.69 -13.36 39.16
N ALA A 498 -6.20 -12.77 40.25
CA ALA A 498 -6.77 -13.57 41.36
C ALA A 498 -7.96 -14.42 40.92
N ALA A 499 -8.81 -13.89 40.01
CA ALA A 499 -9.91 -14.64 39.43
C ALA A 499 -9.41 -15.79 38.53
N ALA A 500 -8.33 -15.58 37.74
CA ALA A 500 -7.71 -16.65 36.95
C ALA A 500 -7.16 -17.77 37.85
N ASP A 501 -6.50 -17.41 38.95
CA ASP A 501 -6.00 -18.36 39.95
C ASP A 501 -7.14 -19.14 40.65
N GLU A 502 -8.21 -18.43 41.01
CA GLU A 502 -9.43 -19.03 41.62
C GLU A 502 -10.08 -20.02 40.65
N ARG A 503 -10.15 -19.67 39.38
CA ARG A 503 -10.76 -20.50 38.31
C ARG A 503 -9.82 -21.60 37.80
N GLY A 504 -8.57 -21.61 38.22
CA GLY A 504 -7.57 -22.61 37.84
C GLY A 504 -7.21 -22.57 36.36
N ILE A 505 -7.14 -21.37 35.76
CA ILE A 505 -6.75 -21.18 34.36
C ILE A 505 -5.39 -20.49 34.26
N ALA A 506 -4.71 -20.71 33.14
CA ALA A 506 -3.48 -19.97 32.80
C ALA A 506 -3.81 -18.60 32.21
N MET A 507 -3.09 -17.57 32.66
CA MET A 507 -3.21 -16.20 32.12
C MET A 507 -1.88 -15.63 31.71
N VAL A 508 -1.86 -15.00 30.55
CA VAL A 508 -0.66 -14.45 29.91
C VAL A 508 -0.89 -13.00 29.54
N PHE A 509 0.08 -12.13 29.87
CA PHE A 509 0.11 -10.74 29.45
C PHE A 509 1.07 -10.53 28.30
N THR A 510 0.67 -9.69 27.35
CA THR A 510 1.47 -9.31 26.17
C THR A 510 2.10 -7.92 26.30
N GLY A 511 1.60 -7.08 27.22
CA GLY A 511 2.06 -5.68 27.34
C GLY A 511 1.67 -4.76 26.18
N THR A 512 1.08 -5.30 25.11
CA THR A 512 0.72 -4.53 23.90
C THR A 512 -0.76 -4.72 23.58
N ARG A 513 -1.45 -3.61 23.32
CA ARG A 513 -2.87 -3.58 22.94
C ARG A 513 -3.01 -3.44 21.43
N HIS A 514 -4.01 -4.11 20.84
CA HIS A 514 -4.31 -4.05 19.41
C HIS A 514 -5.76 -3.61 19.14
N PHE A 515 -6.07 -2.33 19.33
CA PHE A 515 -7.38 -1.82 18.96
C PHE A 515 -7.49 -1.62 17.44
N ARG A 516 -8.61 -2.07 16.86
CA ARG A 516 -8.95 -1.88 15.47
C ARG A 516 -10.40 -1.41 15.35
N HIS A 517 -10.62 -0.18 14.86
CA HIS A 517 -11.95 0.43 14.71
C HIS A 517 -12.34 0.65 13.25
#